data_2ab90e459591954cd0245797810bf06d
#
_entry.id   2ab90e459591954cd0245797810bf06d
#
_cell.length_a   1.000
_cell.length_b   1.000
_cell.length_c   1.000
_cell.angle_alpha   90.00
_cell.angle_beta   90.00
_cell.angle_gamma   90.00
#
_symmetry.space_group_name_H-M   'P 1'
#
loop_
_entity.id
_entity.type
_entity.pdbx_description
1 polymer ?
#
loop_
_entity_poly.entity_id
_entity_poly.type
_entity_poly.pdbx_seq_one_letter_code
_entity_poly.pdbx_strand_id
1 'polypeptide(L)'
;MQRASFGLAAAVGAFLGGQVYGRTILLLVGSGDNGGDALFAGALLARRGASVSALLLSQRVHAAGLAALRAAGGRVVLEPGSPDVVLDAIAGIGGVGPLRAEAAAIIERLGETPMIAVDTPTGVDVDTGQINGAHVRADLTVTFGTYKVCHLVEPAAQACGVIELIDIGLDLPPAQVS
;
A
#
# COMPACT_ATOMS: atom_id res chain seq x y z
N MET A 1 -1.92 -12.48 5.68
CA MET A 1 -0.56 -11.88 5.55
C MET A 1 0.29 -12.55 4.49
N GLN A 2 0.69 -13.84 4.51
CA GLN A 2 1.58 -14.40 3.46
C GLN A 2 1.00 -14.27 2.05
N ARG A 3 -0.25 -14.70 1.80
CA ARG A 3 -0.89 -14.59 0.47
C ARG A 3 -1.04 -13.14 0.04
N ALA A 4 -1.42 -12.23 0.95
CA ALA A 4 -1.52 -10.81 0.68
C ALA A 4 -0.17 -10.21 0.26
N SER A 5 0.88 -10.48 1.02
CA SER A 5 2.24 -9.97 0.72
C SER A 5 2.80 -10.51 -0.59
N PHE A 6 2.57 -11.80 -0.91
CA PHE A 6 2.96 -12.38 -2.21
C PHE A 6 2.18 -11.75 -3.37
N GLY A 7 0.86 -11.60 -3.24
CA GLY A 7 0.02 -10.96 -4.23
C GLY A 7 0.42 -9.51 -4.46
N LEU A 8 0.66 -8.75 -3.37
CA LEU A 8 1.13 -7.37 -3.45
C LEU A 8 2.48 -7.27 -4.17
N ALA A 9 3.45 -8.12 -3.83
CA ALA A 9 4.76 -8.11 -4.50
C ALA A 9 4.64 -8.47 -5.99
N ALA A 10 3.74 -9.39 -6.36
CA ALA A 10 3.48 -9.73 -7.75
C ALA A 10 2.84 -8.57 -8.52
N ALA A 11 1.84 -7.91 -7.94
CA ALA A 11 1.17 -6.74 -8.51
C ALA A 11 2.15 -5.57 -8.73
N VAL A 12 3.00 -5.27 -7.74
CA VAL A 12 4.06 -4.25 -7.87
C VAL A 12 5.03 -4.62 -8.99
N GLY A 13 5.45 -5.89 -9.08
CA GLY A 13 6.32 -6.36 -10.14
C GLY A 13 5.68 -6.20 -11.53
N ALA A 14 4.40 -6.52 -11.67
CA ALA A 14 3.65 -6.33 -12.92
C ALA A 14 3.50 -4.84 -13.28
N PHE A 15 3.20 -3.99 -12.29
CA PHE A 15 3.13 -2.53 -12.45
C PHE A 15 4.45 -1.95 -12.97
N LEU A 16 5.58 -2.49 -12.52
CA LEU A 16 6.93 -2.12 -13.00
C LEU A 16 7.30 -2.79 -14.34
N GLY A 17 6.34 -3.37 -15.05
CA GLY A 17 6.56 -4.03 -16.34
C GLY A 17 7.38 -5.32 -16.25
N GLY A 18 7.37 -5.99 -15.10
CA GLY A 18 8.14 -7.20 -14.81
C GLY A 18 9.61 -6.97 -14.44
N GLN A 19 10.10 -5.75 -14.59
CA GLN A 19 11.51 -5.38 -14.31
C GLN A 19 11.65 -4.82 -12.90
N VAL A 20 11.81 -5.70 -11.93
CA VAL A 20 11.99 -5.34 -10.52
C VAL A 20 13.45 -5.01 -10.18
N TYR A 21 14.39 -5.71 -10.80
CA TYR A 21 15.82 -5.51 -10.55
C TYR A 21 16.26 -4.06 -10.85
N GLY A 22 16.97 -3.46 -9.91
CA GLY A 22 17.46 -2.08 -10.01
C GLY A 22 16.41 -0.99 -9.78
N ARG A 23 15.13 -1.34 -9.59
CA ARG A 23 14.09 -0.35 -9.26
C ARG A 23 14.21 0.12 -7.81
N THR A 24 13.85 1.39 -7.59
CA THR A 24 13.77 1.99 -6.27
C THR A 24 12.32 2.05 -5.81
N ILE A 25 12.04 1.43 -4.66
CA ILE A 25 10.68 1.31 -4.11
C ILE A 25 10.67 1.93 -2.72
N LEU A 26 9.73 2.85 -2.48
CA LEU A 26 9.50 3.43 -1.16
C LEU A 26 8.22 2.86 -0.56
N LEU A 27 8.30 2.38 0.67
CA LEU A 27 7.15 1.99 1.47
C LEU A 27 6.84 3.11 2.47
N LEU A 28 5.63 3.66 2.44
CA LEU A 28 5.10 4.53 3.50
C LEU A 28 4.38 3.64 4.50
N VAL A 29 4.96 3.43 5.67
CA VAL A 29 4.54 2.38 6.60
C VAL A 29 3.89 2.98 7.83
N GLY A 30 2.60 2.66 8.01
CA GLY A 30 1.84 2.94 9.22
C GLY A 30 1.83 1.77 10.21
N SER A 31 0.97 1.89 11.19
CA SER A 31 0.66 0.80 12.14
C SER A 31 -0.37 -0.17 11.53
N GLY A 32 -0.29 -1.44 11.87
CA GLY A 32 -1.29 -2.44 11.49
C GLY A 32 -0.87 -3.35 10.35
N ASP A 33 -1.85 -4.11 9.85
CA ASP A 33 -1.63 -5.22 8.91
C ASP A 33 -1.18 -4.75 7.53
N ASN A 34 -1.69 -3.62 7.03
CA ASN A 34 -1.28 -3.07 5.73
C ASN A 34 0.21 -2.72 5.72
N GLY A 35 0.70 -2.10 6.81
CA GLY A 35 2.14 -1.85 6.99
C GLY A 35 2.93 -3.16 7.01
N GLY A 36 2.41 -4.19 7.67
CA GLY A 36 2.98 -5.53 7.68
C GLY A 36 3.06 -6.15 6.29
N ASP A 37 1.98 -6.12 5.54
CA ASP A 37 1.92 -6.66 4.17
C ASP A 37 2.90 -5.94 3.24
N ALA A 38 2.99 -4.60 3.32
CA ALA A 38 3.96 -3.83 2.57
C ALA A 38 5.42 -4.17 2.92
N LEU A 39 5.73 -4.36 4.22
CA LEU A 39 7.07 -4.72 4.66
C LEU A 39 7.48 -6.11 4.17
N PHE A 40 6.60 -7.10 4.24
CA PHE A 40 6.86 -8.44 3.70
C PHE A 40 6.95 -8.43 2.17
N ALA A 41 6.06 -7.72 1.47
CA ALA A 41 6.14 -7.55 0.02
C ALA A 41 7.44 -6.85 -0.39
N GLY A 42 7.83 -5.80 0.34
CA GLY A 42 9.11 -5.12 0.17
C GLY A 42 10.31 -6.05 0.32
N ALA A 43 10.28 -6.96 1.31
CA ALA A 43 11.32 -7.98 1.48
C ALA A 43 11.40 -8.92 0.27
N LEU A 44 10.26 -9.33 -0.30
CA LEU A 44 10.22 -10.17 -1.51
C LEU A 44 10.79 -9.42 -2.73
N LEU A 45 10.45 -8.15 -2.89
CA LEU A 45 10.94 -7.29 -3.97
C LEU A 45 12.44 -7.01 -3.84
N ALA A 46 12.93 -6.77 -2.60
CA ALA A 46 14.36 -6.61 -2.32
C ALA A 46 15.17 -7.86 -2.69
N ARG A 47 14.67 -9.05 -2.41
CA ARG A 47 15.29 -10.33 -2.83
C ARG A 47 15.33 -10.51 -4.34
N ARG A 48 14.44 -9.83 -5.08
CA ARG A 48 14.43 -9.78 -6.55
C ARG A 48 15.33 -8.67 -7.10
N GLY A 49 16.07 -7.97 -6.26
CA GLY A 49 17.06 -6.97 -6.63
C GLY A 49 16.56 -5.53 -6.69
N ALA A 50 15.37 -5.23 -6.15
CA ALA A 50 14.93 -3.86 -5.95
C ALA A 50 15.67 -3.21 -4.77
N SER A 51 15.90 -1.89 -4.87
CA SER A 51 16.32 -1.06 -3.73
C SER A 51 15.07 -0.62 -2.97
N VAL A 52 14.78 -1.27 -1.85
CA VAL A 52 13.57 -1.00 -1.07
C VAL A 52 13.91 -0.20 0.17
N SER A 53 13.20 0.90 0.36
CA SER A 53 13.28 1.76 1.55
C SER A 53 11.93 1.85 2.23
N ALA A 54 11.92 1.89 3.55
CA ALA A 54 10.71 2.11 4.35
C ALA A 54 10.83 3.42 5.12
N LEU A 55 9.84 4.29 4.97
CA LEU A 55 9.65 5.50 5.76
C LEU A 55 8.54 5.20 6.76
N LEU A 56 8.92 5.17 8.05
CA LEU A 56 8.00 4.75 9.11
C LEU A 56 7.21 5.96 9.62
N LEU A 57 5.89 5.94 9.41
CA LEU A 57 4.97 6.99 9.84
C LEU A 57 4.23 6.65 11.15
N SER A 58 4.69 5.61 11.82
CA SER A 58 4.20 5.19 13.13
C SER A 58 5.35 4.63 13.95
N GLN A 59 5.27 4.84 15.28
CA GLN A 59 6.19 4.19 16.22
C GLN A 59 5.88 2.70 16.40
N ARG A 60 4.65 2.28 16.09
CA ARG A 60 4.20 0.88 16.17
C ARG A 60 4.07 0.30 14.77
N VAL A 61 5.16 -0.21 14.25
CA VAL A 61 5.15 -0.92 12.98
C VAL A 61 5.21 -2.43 13.21
N HIS A 62 4.83 -3.21 12.20
CA HIS A 62 4.85 -4.66 12.25
C HIS A 62 6.29 -5.19 12.39
N ALA A 63 6.68 -5.64 13.60
CA ALA A 63 8.05 -5.96 13.95
C ALA A 63 8.66 -7.07 13.06
N ALA A 64 7.91 -8.15 12.82
CA ALA A 64 8.37 -9.26 11.98
C ALA A 64 8.52 -8.83 10.51
N GLY A 65 7.63 -7.99 9.99
CA GLY A 65 7.74 -7.43 8.64
C GLY A 65 8.98 -6.55 8.49
N LEU A 66 9.24 -5.68 9.47
CA LEU A 66 10.41 -4.82 9.46
C LEU A 66 11.72 -5.65 9.55
N ALA A 67 11.74 -6.68 10.37
CA ALA A 67 12.88 -7.60 10.45
C ALA A 67 13.11 -8.33 9.11
N ALA A 68 12.04 -8.80 8.45
CA ALA A 68 12.13 -9.45 7.15
C ALA A 68 12.65 -8.51 6.06
N LEU A 69 12.18 -7.25 6.03
CA LEU A 69 12.68 -6.24 5.10
C LEU A 69 14.19 -6.00 5.29
N ARG A 70 14.63 -5.80 6.53
CA ARG A 70 16.05 -5.59 6.84
C ARG A 70 16.91 -6.79 6.46
N ALA A 71 16.45 -8.00 6.76
CA ALA A 71 17.14 -9.24 6.40
C ALA A 71 17.26 -9.42 4.87
N ALA A 72 16.35 -8.88 4.10
CA ALA A 72 16.38 -8.88 2.63
C ALA A 72 17.21 -7.73 2.02
N GLY A 73 17.82 -6.86 2.86
CA GLY A 73 18.63 -5.74 2.41
C GLY A 73 17.89 -4.41 2.27
N GLY A 74 16.61 -4.36 2.66
CA GLY A 74 15.85 -3.12 2.71
C GLY A 74 16.29 -2.22 3.88
N ARG A 75 16.01 -0.93 3.76
CA ARG A 75 16.47 0.09 4.71
C ARG A 75 15.33 0.93 5.25
N VAL A 76 15.48 1.40 6.47
CA VAL A 76 14.63 2.47 7.03
C VAL A 76 15.25 3.82 6.69
N VAL A 77 14.43 4.74 6.20
CA VAL A 77 14.84 6.09 5.82
C VAL A 77 13.99 7.13 6.53
N LEU A 78 14.53 8.34 6.67
CA LEU A 78 13.83 9.48 7.23
C LEU A 78 13.25 10.40 6.16
N GLU A 79 13.73 10.28 4.94
CA GLU A 79 13.37 11.11 3.79
C GLU A 79 12.92 10.24 2.61
N PRO A 80 11.91 10.68 1.84
CA PRO A 80 11.33 9.87 0.78
C PRO A 80 12.26 9.59 -0.41
N GLY A 81 13.25 10.46 -0.65
CA GLY A 81 14.10 10.35 -1.82
C GLY A 81 13.35 10.55 -3.14
N SER A 82 13.80 9.87 -4.19
CA SER A 82 13.18 9.89 -5.54
C SER A 82 12.96 8.45 -6.00
N PRO A 83 11.95 7.76 -5.47
CA PRO A 83 11.65 6.37 -5.85
C PRO A 83 10.99 6.27 -7.22
N ASP A 84 11.09 5.09 -7.86
CA ASP A 84 10.35 4.78 -9.09
C ASP A 84 8.85 4.53 -8.80
N VAL A 85 8.54 4.02 -7.62
CA VAL A 85 7.18 3.75 -7.16
C VAL A 85 7.08 3.82 -5.63
N VAL A 86 5.94 4.25 -5.15
CA VAL A 86 5.62 4.35 -3.72
C VAL A 86 4.49 3.39 -3.38
N LEU A 87 4.61 2.66 -2.26
CA LEU A 87 3.51 1.90 -1.67
C LEU A 87 2.92 2.69 -0.50
N ASP A 88 1.64 3.05 -0.62
CA ASP A 88 0.86 3.62 0.47
C ASP A 88 0.35 2.49 1.38
N ALA A 89 1.02 2.29 2.48
CA ALA A 89 0.64 1.35 3.54
C ALA A 89 0.51 2.06 4.89
N ILE A 90 0.06 3.33 4.87
CA ILE A 90 -0.08 4.17 6.06
C ILE A 90 -1.28 3.73 6.87
N ALA A 91 -2.45 3.56 6.23
CA ALA A 91 -3.67 3.08 6.86
C ALA A 91 -4.42 2.11 5.94
N GLY A 92 -5.16 1.18 6.53
CA GLY A 92 -6.07 0.28 5.84
C GLY A 92 -7.48 0.42 6.41
N ILE A 93 -8.23 -0.68 6.45
CA ILE A 93 -9.64 -0.75 6.90
C ILE A 93 -9.89 -0.09 8.27
N GLY A 94 -8.90 -0.06 9.17
CA GLY A 94 -8.99 0.60 10.47
C GLY A 94 -8.61 2.08 10.47
N GLY A 95 -8.23 2.63 9.33
CA GLY A 95 -7.87 4.04 9.19
C GLY A 95 -9.11 4.92 9.13
N VAL A 96 -9.20 5.91 10.02
CA VAL A 96 -10.32 6.85 10.06
C VAL A 96 -9.81 8.27 9.86
N GLY A 97 -10.45 8.99 8.95
CA GLY A 97 -10.17 10.41 8.72
C GLY A 97 -9.10 10.69 7.67
N PRO A 98 -8.84 11.99 7.41
CA PRO A 98 -7.92 12.42 6.37
C PRO A 98 -6.47 12.09 6.73
N LEU A 99 -5.59 12.16 5.73
CA LEU A 99 -4.14 12.09 5.92
C LEU A 99 -3.68 13.09 6.97
N ARG A 100 -2.82 12.64 7.88
CA ARG A 100 -2.12 13.54 8.80
C ARG A 100 -1.21 14.49 8.03
N ALA A 101 -1.02 15.70 8.54
CA ALA A 101 -0.24 16.75 7.88
C ALA A 101 1.18 16.29 7.49
N GLU A 102 1.85 15.51 8.34
CA GLU A 102 3.17 14.95 8.06
C GLU A 102 3.15 14.05 6.82
N ALA A 103 2.20 13.12 6.74
CA ALA A 103 2.06 12.21 5.60
C ALA A 103 1.67 12.97 4.33
N ALA A 104 0.77 13.95 4.42
CA ALA A 104 0.39 14.80 3.31
C ALA A 104 1.58 15.56 2.73
N ALA A 105 2.44 16.14 3.57
CA ALA A 105 3.65 16.85 3.15
C ALA A 105 4.65 15.91 2.45
N ILE A 106 4.78 14.66 2.90
CA ILE A 106 5.63 13.66 2.24
C ILE A 106 5.08 13.33 0.84
N ILE A 107 3.77 13.12 0.72
CA ILE A 107 3.12 12.81 -0.55
C ILE A 107 3.23 13.98 -1.52
N GLU A 108 3.07 15.21 -1.04
CA GLU A 108 3.27 16.41 -1.86
C GLU A 108 4.70 16.49 -2.41
N ARG A 109 5.71 16.16 -1.61
CA ARG A 109 7.12 16.14 -2.04
C ARG A 109 7.42 15.02 -3.05
N LEU A 110 6.69 13.91 -3.01
CA LEU A 110 6.79 12.82 -3.99
C LEU A 110 6.21 13.20 -5.36
N GLY A 111 5.31 14.19 -5.40
CA GLY A 111 4.77 14.75 -6.65
C GLY A 111 4.08 13.71 -7.52
N GLU A 112 4.53 13.61 -8.78
CA GLU A 112 3.97 12.70 -9.79
C GLU A 112 4.52 11.27 -9.71
N THR A 113 5.26 10.92 -8.64
CA THR A 113 5.76 9.55 -8.47
C THR A 113 4.59 8.57 -8.40
N PRO A 114 4.57 7.50 -9.22
CA PRO A 114 3.51 6.52 -9.20
C PRO A 114 3.26 5.92 -7.82
N MET A 115 1.99 5.78 -7.45
CA MET A 115 1.58 5.35 -6.12
C MET A 115 0.66 4.13 -6.18
N ILE A 116 1.01 3.11 -5.40
CA ILE A 116 0.22 1.89 -5.23
C ILE A 116 -0.35 1.88 -3.82
N ALA A 117 -1.67 1.89 -3.70
CA ALA A 117 -2.32 1.76 -2.40
C ALA A 117 -2.41 0.29 -1.98
N VAL A 118 -2.07 0.02 -0.73
CA VAL A 118 -2.19 -1.29 -0.11
C VAL A 118 -3.56 -1.37 0.58
N ASP A 119 -4.41 -2.20 0.04
CA ASP A 119 -5.81 -2.43 0.40
C ASP A 119 -6.75 -1.27 0.05
N THR A 120 -6.49 -0.08 0.52
CA THR A 120 -7.27 1.14 0.26
C THR A 120 -6.35 2.37 0.27
N PRO A 121 -6.61 3.41 -0.53
CA PRO A 121 -5.87 4.66 -0.42
C PRO A 121 -6.06 5.30 0.96
N THR A 122 -4.97 5.74 1.57
CA THR A 122 -5.06 6.39 2.89
C THR A 122 -5.80 7.72 2.79
N GLY A 123 -6.71 7.97 3.72
CA GLY A 123 -7.51 9.20 3.80
C GLY A 123 -8.88 9.12 3.16
N VAL A 124 -9.25 7.98 2.55
CA VAL A 124 -10.62 7.70 2.13
C VAL A 124 -11.40 6.96 3.23
N ASP A 125 -12.69 7.21 3.31
CA ASP A 125 -13.57 6.43 4.19
C ASP A 125 -13.94 5.12 3.49
N VAL A 126 -13.50 4.01 4.09
CA VAL A 126 -13.60 2.67 3.48
C VAL A 126 -15.04 2.20 3.37
N ASP A 127 -15.88 2.55 4.34
CA ASP A 127 -17.25 2.05 4.47
C ASP A 127 -18.28 2.90 3.71
N THR A 128 -17.96 4.17 3.47
CA THR A 128 -18.88 5.12 2.82
C THR A 128 -18.40 5.62 1.47
N GLY A 129 -17.12 5.51 1.17
CA GLY A 129 -16.52 6.11 -0.03
C GLY A 129 -16.39 7.63 0.02
N GLN A 130 -16.59 8.25 1.20
CA GLN A 130 -16.43 9.69 1.37
C GLN A 130 -14.96 10.09 1.46
N ILE A 131 -14.68 11.31 1.04
CA ILE A 131 -13.36 11.94 1.16
C ILE A 131 -13.56 13.28 1.88
N ASN A 132 -12.99 13.39 3.08
CA ASN A 132 -13.18 14.54 3.95
C ASN A 132 -11.88 15.33 4.18
N GLY A 133 -10.96 15.33 3.22
CA GLY A 133 -9.71 16.06 3.32
C GLY A 133 -8.58 15.46 2.49
N ALA A 134 -7.34 15.68 2.94
CA ALA A 134 -6.17 15.15 2.26
C ALA A 134 -6.20 13.61 2.23
N HIS A 135 -5.94 13.04 1.07
CA HIS A 135 -5.97 11.61 0.82
C HIS A 135 -4.95 11.24 -0.25
N VAL A 136 -4.61 9.97 -0.31
CA VAL A 136 -3.80 9.40 -1.39
C VAL A 136 -4.63 9.25 -2.66
N ARG A 137 -4.04 9.57 -3.80
CA ARG A 137 -4.51 9.17 -5.12
C ARG A 137 -3.59 8.11 -5.67
N ALA A 138 -4.10 6.91 -5.80
CA ALA A 138 -3.33 5.78 -6.28
C ALA A 138 -3.50 5.59 -7.80
N ASP A 139 -2.43 5.14 -8.46
CA ASP A 139 -2.50 4.65 -9.83
C ASP A 139 -3.03 3.21 -9.87
N LEU A 140 -2.69 2.45 -8.81
CA LEU A 140 -3.14 1.09 -8.59
C LEU A 140 -3.49 0.91 -7.11
N THR A 141 -4.61 0.26 -6.83
CA THR A 141 -4.94 -0.25 -5.50
C THR A 141 -4.93 -1.77 -5.52
N VAL A 142 -4.11 -2.38 -4.67
CA VAL A 142 -4.07 -3.83 -4.50
C VAL A 142 -4.85 -4.17 -3.24
N THR A 143 -6.02 -4.79 -3.41
CA THR A 143 -6.91 -5.15 -2.32
C THR A 143 -7.00 -6.65 -2.13
N PHE A 144 -7.38 -7.10 -0.93
CA PHE A 144 -7.29 -8.48 -0.50
C PHE A 144 -8.67 -9.04 -0.14
N GLY A 145 -8.95 -10.23 -0.63
CA GLY A 145 -10.13 -11.04 -0.31
C GLY A 145 -11.43 -10.55 -0.93
N THR A 146 -11.79 -9.29 -0.75
CA THR A 146 -13.02 -8.71 -1.30
C THR A 146 -12.85 -7.22 -1.58
N TYR A 147 -13.68 -6.70 -2.49
CA TYR A 147 -13.82 -5.26 -2.69
C TYR A 147 -14.45 -4.61 -1.45
N LYS A 148 -14.04 -3.38 -1.14
CA LYS A 148 -14.63 -2.53 -0.10
C LYS A 148 -15.51 -1.48 -0.77
N VAL A 149 -16.38 -0.83 0.00
CA VAL A 149 -17.30 0.19 -0.53
C VAL A 149 -16.54 1.32 -1.23
N CYS A 150 -15.43 1.78 -0.66
CA CYS A 150 -14.59 2.83 -1.24
C CYS A 150 -14.03 2.51 -2.64
N HIS A 151 -13.94 1.23 -3.01
CA HIS A 151 -13.51 0.83 -4.35
C HIS A 151 -14.59 1.02 -5.42
N LEU A 152 -15.85 1.09 -5.01
CA LEU A 152 -17.01 1.03 -5.89
C LEU A 152 -17.83 2.31 -5.90
N VAL A 153 -17.64 3.17 -4.90
CA VAL A 153 -18.48 4.37 -4.66
C VAL A 153 -17.61 5.63 -4.76
N GLU A 154 -18.12 6.60 -5.52
CA GLU A 154 -17.49 7.92 -5.64
C GLU A 154 -17.71 8.76 -4.36
N PRO A 155 -16.76 9.65 -4.02
CA PRO A 155 -15.55 10.02 -4.77
C PRO A 155 -14.34 9.10 -4.55
N ALA A 156 -14.36 8.16 -3.61
CA ALA A 156 -13.21 7.33 -3.26
C ALA A 156 -12.77 6.41 -4.40
N ALA A 157 -13.71 5.92 -5.23
CA ALA A 157 -13.39 5.05 -6.36
C ALA A 157 -12.39 5.70 -7.34
N GLN A 158 -12.48 7.02 -7.56
CA GLN A 158 -11.51 7.76 -8.39
C GLN A 158 -10.12 7.82 -7.74
N ALA A 159 -10.04 7.83 -6.41
CA ALA A 159 -8.77 7.84 -5.69
C ALA A 159 -8.07 6.49 -5.71
N CYS A 160 -8.79 5.41 -6.02
CA CYS A 160 -8.25 4.04 -6.04
C CYS A 160 -7.46 3.70 -7.32
N GLY A 161 -7.64 4.45 -8.41
CA GLY A 161 -7.06 4.10 -9.71
C GLY A 161 -7.54 2.74 -10.22
N VAL A 162 -6.66 1.98 -10.87
CA VAL A 162 -6.95 0.58 -11.22
C VAL A 162 -6.98 -0.27 -9.96
N ILE A 163 -7.90 -1.22 -9.88
CA ILE A 163 -8.04 -2.08 -8.69
C ILE A 163 -7.70 -3.52 -9.06
N GLU A 164 -6.76 -4.10 -8.32
CA GLU A 164 -6.38 -5.51 -8.41
C GLU A 164 -6.79 -6.24 -7.12
N LEU A 165 -7.67 -7.22 -7.25
CA LEU A 165 -8.13 -8.06 -6.15
C LEU A 165 -7.28 -9.32 -6.03
N ILE A 166 -6.65 -9.49 -4.88
CA ILE A 166 -5.85 -10.68 -4.56
C ILE A 166 -6.71 -11.64 -3.72
N ASP A 167 -6.87 -12.87 -4.23
CA ASP A 167 -7.51 -13.94 -3.48
C ASP A 167 -6.59 -14.42 -2.35
N ILE A 168 -7.06 -14.23 -1.13
CA ILE A 168 -6.36 -14.69 0.09
C ILE A 168 -6.98 -15.96 0.69
N GLY A 169 -7.93 -16.57 -0.02
CA GLY A 169 -8.63 -17.80 0.40
C GLY A 169 -9.65 -17.56 1.49
N LEU A 170 -10.41 -16.46 1.41
CA LEU A 170 -11.59 -16.25 2.25
C LEU A 170 -12.76 -17.07 1.69
N ASP A 171 -13.37 -17.92 2.51
CA ASP A 171 -14.67 -18.52 2.22
C ASP A 171 -15.75 -17.45 2.41
N LEU A 172 -16.02 -16.70 1.35
CA LEU A 172 -17.10 -15.72 1.34
C LEU A 172 -18.42 -16.43 1.05
N PRO A 173 -19.51 -16.10 1.78
CA PRO A 173 -20.84 -16.59 1.42
C PRO A 173 -21.20 -16.10 0.02
N PRO A 174 -21.96 -16.89 -0.77
CA PRO A 174 -22.40 -16.46 -2.08
C PRO A 174 -23.15 -15.13 -1.98
N ALA A 175 -22.83 -14.20 -2.90
CA ALA A 175 -23.49 -12.89 -2.93
C ALA A 175 -25.01 -13.07 -2.97
N GLN A 176 -25.70 -12.56 -1.97
CA GLN A 176 -27.16 -12.48 -2.02
C GLN A 176 -27.52 -11.37 -3.00
N VAL A 177 -27.86 -11.75 -4.22
CA VAL A 177 -28.44 -10.85 -5.21
C VAL A 177 -29.90 -10.62 -4.77
N SER A 178 -30.18 -9.44 -4.22
CA SER A 178 -31.53 -8.96 -3.96
C SER A 178 -32.00 -8.05 -5.08
#